data_ae8f817e30deb2bb43463dcb5262ae01
#
_entry.id   ae8f817e30deb2bb43463dcb5262ae01
#
_cell.length_a   1.000
_cell.length_b   1.000
_cell.length_c   1.000
_cell.angle_alpha   90.00
_cell.angle_beta   90.00
_cell.angle_gamma   90.00
#
_symmetry.space_group_name_H-M   'P 1'
#
loop_
_entity.id
_entity.type
_entity.pdbx_description
1 polymer ?
#
loop_
_entity_poly.entity_id
_entity_poly.type
_entity_poly.pdbx_seq_one_letter_code
_entity_poly.pdbx_strand_id
1 'polypeptide(L)'
;MKRLLIVLFCVAVVFCMYGCGGSSSTSAPEEKAEEEEPAAEEPKAVELVESGYAVDDSDDVYFGAVIKNPDDKTAYEYASVVATAYNDKGEEIGKAEDSIKVILPGEQVAAASFALCDEKPDKVEITVETGYPIEPSDDMLKASDFEIKDLEEKASEDAGLMAIKGKIKNNSSVDRDMVDIIFLFRKDGKIVYGDSTYVENLGAGEEGEFAIMKSTDLPEYDNYEVSVSK
;
A
#
# COMPACT_ATOMS: atom_id res chain seq x y z
N MET A 1 -15.96 10.30 38.65
CA MET A 1 -15.11 10.88 39.71
C MET A 1 -13.73 10.26 39.67
N LYS A 2 -12.67 11.12 39.65
CA LYS A 2 -11.26 10.84 39.95
C LYS A 2 -10.44 10.11 38.85
N ARG A 3 -9.23 10.54 38.47
CA ARG A 3 -8.40 11.76 38.74
C ARG A 3 -7.37 11.83 37.62
N LEU A 4 -7.23 13.01 37.04
CA LEU A 4 -6.15 13.43 36.16
C LEU A 4 -4.83 13.46 36.96
N LEU A 5 -3.76 12.88 36.46
CA LEU A 5 -2.41 13.01 36.99
C LEU A 5 -1.52 13.61 35.90
N ILE A 6 -1.30 14.91 36.04
CA ILE A 6 -0.32 15.69 35.29
C ILE A 6 1.01 15.55 36.02
N VAL A 7 2.04 15.01 35.40
CA VAL A 7 3.41 15.05 35.93
C VAL A 7 4.17 16.15 35.18
N LEU A 8 4.39 17.26 35.90
CA LEU A 8 5.20 18.38 35.44
C LEU A 8 6.66 18.10 35.82
N PHE A 9 7.55 17.96 34.82
CA PHE A 9 8.99 17.85 35.07
C PHE A 9 9.64 19.24 34.94
N CYS A 10 9.98 19.84 36.08
CA CYS A 10 10.81 21.05 36.14
C CYS A 10 12.28 20.66 36.10
N VAL A 11 12.99 21.08 35.07
CA VAL A 11 14.46 21.04 35.04
C VAL A 11 14.98 22.40 35.52
N ALA A 12 15.61 22.38 36.69
CA ALA A 12 16.28 23.53 37.26
C ALA A 12 17.72 23.61 36.68
N VAL A 13 18.04 24.69 36.01
CA VAL A 13 19.39 25.02 35.56
C VAL A 13 20.09 25.75 36.71
N VAL A 14 21.15 25.16 37.27
CA VAL A 14 22.00 25.81 38.28
C VAL A 14 23.15 26.51 37.57
N PHE A 15 23.13 27.84 37.65
CA PHE A 15 24.27 28.69 37.28
C PHE A 15 25.27 28.71 38.43
N CYS A 16 26.51 28.23 38.21
CA CYS A 16 27.64 28.53 39.07
C CYS A 16 28.55 29.53 38.39
N MET A 17 28.49 30.76 38.85
CA MET A 17 29.51 31.75 38.58
C MET A 17 30.67 31.59 39.58
N TYR A 18 31.90 31.44 39.11
CA TYR A 18 33.11 31.86 39.86
C TYR A 18 34.03 32.57 38.90
N GLY A 19 34.25 33.83 39.20
CA GLY A 19 35.22 34.66 38.52
C GLY A 19 36.59 34.57 39.23
N CYS A 20 37.65 34.80 38.51
CA CYS A 20 38.64 35.84 38.81
C CYS A 20 39.92 35.69 37.95
N GLY A 21 40.23 36.70 37.20
CA GLY A 21 41.53 37.36 37.17
C GLY A 21 42.64 36.77 36.32
N GLY A 22 43.06 37.53 35.25
CA GLY A 22 44.38 37.38 34.66
C GLY A 22 44.46 37.86 33.20
N SER A 23 44.98 39.08 32.99
CA SER A 23 45.27 39.66 31.66
C SER A 23 46.29 38.88 30.87
N SER A 24 46.00 38.57 29.59
CA SER A 24 46.95 38.69 28.49
C SER A 24 46.27 38.52 27.15
N SER A 25 46.55 39.42 26.25
CA SER A 25 46.10 39.51 24.88
C SER A 25 46.38 38.26 24.07
N THR A 26 45.37 37.68 23.42
CA THR A 26 45.56 36.90 22.19
C THR A 26 44.23 36.80 21.45
N SER A 27 44.24 37.14 20.18
CA SER A 27 43.29 37.00 19.12
C SER A 27 42.07 36.06 19.37
N ALA A 28 40.89 36.60 19.19
CA ALA A 28 39.62 35.88 19.18
C ALA A 28 39.64 34.80 18.08
N PRO A 29 39.19 33.56 18.34
CA PRO A 29 38.76 32.65 17.29
C PRO A 29 37.42 33.15 16.77
N GLU A 30 37.27 33.31 15.45
CA GLU A 30 35.99 33.43 14.78
C GLU A 30 35.16 32.18 15.13
N GLU A 31 34.11 32.40 15.88
CA GLU A 31 33.05 31.45 16.10
C GLU A 31 32.36 31.25 14.74
N LYS A 32 32.72 30.16 14.04
CA LYS A 32 31.96 29.69 12.90
C LYS A 32 30.56 29.41 13.45
N ALA A 33 29.58 30.19 13.01
CA ALA A 33 28.18 29.84 13.13
C ALA A 33 28.01 28.47 12.43
N GLU A 34 27.73 27.41 13.17
CA GLU A 34 27.17 26.19 12.62
C GLU A 34 25.83 26.61 12.00
N GLU A 35 25.75 26.62 10.68
CA GLU A 35 24.49 26.64 9.95
C GLU A 35 23.74 25.38 10.40
N GLU A 36 22.68 25.57 11.20
CA GLU A 36 21.72 24.50 11.48
C GLU A 36 21.17 24.05 10.12
N GLU A 37 21.57 22.85 9.67
CA GLU A 37 20.89 22.20 8.55
C GLU A 37 19.40 22.13 8.88
N PRO A 38 18.52 22.56 7.94
CA PRO A 38 17.08 22.43 8.15
C PRO A 38 16.74 20.97 8.46
N ALA A 39 16.04 20.75 9.56
CA ALA A 39 15.60 19.42 9.95
C ALA A 39 14.89 18.79 8.74
N ALA A 40 15.35 17.61 8.31
CA ALA A 40 14.74 16.87 7.22
C ALA A 40 13.25 16.67 7.56
N GLU A 41 12.36 17.06 6.65
CA GLU A 41 10.93 16.80 6.81
C GLU A 41 10.71 15.29 6.90
N GLU A 42 9.89 14.85 7.84
CA GLU A 42 9.53 13.42 7.95
C GLU A 42 8.74 13.01 6.71
N PRO A 43 9.04 11.81 6.12
CA PRO A 43 8.31 11.32 4.96
C PRO A 43 6.82 11.17 5.23
N LYS A 44 5.98 11.51 4.24
CA LYS A 44 4.52 11.41 4.35
C LYS A 44 4.07 9.96 4.25
N ALA A 45 3.21 9.52 5.16
CA ALA A 45 2.66 8.17 5.14
C ALA A 45 1.85 7.87 3.88
N VAL A 46 1.83 6.60 3.47
CA VAL A 46 0.96 6.11 2.38
C VAL A 46 -0.50 6.26 2.78
N GLU A 47 -1.34 6.71 1.84
CA GLU A 47 -2.75 7.03 2.05
C GLU A 47 -3.66 6.03 1.34
N LEU A 48 -4.77 5.64 2.00
CA LEU A 48 -5.88 4.94 1.36
C LEU A 48 -6.72 5.97 0.60
N VAL A 49 -6.77 5.83 -0.73
CA VAL A 49 -7.53 6.76 -1.60
C VAL A 49 -8.98 6.31 -1.74
N GLU A 50 -9.17 5.02 -2.01
CA GLU A 50 -10.47 4.41 -2.21
C GLU A 50 -10.41 2.93 -1.87
N SER A 51 -11.51 2.37 -1.38
CA SER A 51 -11.63 0.93 -1.17
C SER A 51 -13.08 0.48 -1.25
N GLY A 52 -13.26 -0.81 -1.51
CA GLY A 52 -14.55 -1.48 -1.49
C GLY A 52 -14.38 -2.97 -1.22
N TYR A 53 -15.45 -3.62 -0.78
CA TYR A 53 -15.46 -5.05 -0.55
C TYR A 53 -16.82 -5.66 -0.89
N ALA A 54 -16.81 -6.95 -1.14
CA ALA A 54 -17.98 -7.79 -1.26
C ALA A 54 -17.81 -9.07 -0.45
N VAL A 55 -18.94 -9.66 -0.07
CA VAL A 55 -18.98 -10.96 0.62
C VAL A 55 -19.67 -11.93 -0.31
N ASP A 56 -19.05 -13.08 -0.57
CA ASP A 56 -19.61 -14.14 -1.40
C ASP A 56 -20.59 -15.07 -0.62
N ASP A 57 -21.12 -16.07 -1.30
CA ASP A 57 -22.05 -17.03 -0.68
C ASP A 57 -21.37 -18.00 0.32
N SER A 58 -20.02 -18.00 0.36
CA SER A 58 -19.21 -18.75 1.33
C SER A 58 -18.84 -17.93 2.57
N ASP A 59 -19.35 -16.69 2.66
CA ASP A 59 -19.03 -15.68 3.67
C ASP A 59 -17.62 -15.10 3.56
N ASP A 60 -16.86 -15.39 2.48
CA ASP A 60 -15.54 -14.86 2.24
C ASP A 60 -15.58 -13.41 1.75
N VAL A 61 -14.62 -12.59 2.18
CA VAL A 61 -14.53 -11.16 1.87
C VAL A 61 -13.53 -10.94 0.76
N TYR A 62 -13.98 -10.46 -0.39
CA TYR A 62 -13.15 -9.95 -1.48
C TYR A 62 -13.02 -8.44 -1.37
N PHE A 63 -11.82 -7.92 -1.31
CA PHE A 63 -11.61 -6.47 -1.22
C PHE A 63 -10.71 -5.94 -2.34
N GLY A 64 -10.95 -4.68 -2.71
CA GLY A 64 -10.09 -3.92 -3.60
C GLY A 64 -9.83 -2.53 -3.03
N ALA A 65 -8.66 -1.99 -3.27
CA ALA A 65 -8.26 -0.68 -2.80
C ALA A 65 -7.33 0.03 -3.79
N VAL A 66 -7.30 1.36 -3.70
CA VAL A 66 -6.27 2.20 -4.30
C VAL A 66 -5.56 2.92 -3.18
N ILE A 67 -4.24 2.78 -3.11
CA ILE A 67 -3.39 3.52 -2.19
C ILE A 67 -2.47 4.47 -2.94
N LYS A 68 -2.01 5.51 -2.26
CA LYS A 68 -1.13 6.54 -2.83
C LYS A 68 0.03 6.82 -1.91
N ASN A 69 1.22 6.92 -2.48
CA ASN A 69 2.35 7.55 -1.82
C ASN A 69 2.28 9.06 -2.10
N PRO A 70 1.92 9.91 -1.12
CA PRO A 70 1.85 11.36 -1.30
C PRO A 70 3.20 12.06 -1.17
N ASP A 71 4.26 11.32 -0.78
CA ASP A 71 5.62 11.86 -0.71
C ASP A 71 6.19 12.04 -2.12
N ASP A 72 6.98 13.09 -2.34
CA ASP A 72 7.57 13.41 -3.64
C ASP A 72 9.04 12.99 -3.77
N LYS A 73 9.62 12.46 -2.70
CA LYS A 73 11.06 12.10 -2.61
C LYS A 73 11.29 10.68 -2.15
N THR A 74 10.40 10.17 -1.30
CA THR A 74 10.56 8.89 -0.62
C THR A 74 9.72 7.82 -1.31
N ALA A 75 10.30 6.68 -1.66
CA ALA A 75 9.57 5.47 -2.01
C ALA A 75 9.35 4.62 -0.75
N TYR A 76 8.40 3.68 -0.82
CA TYR A 76 8.13 2.75 0.28
C TYR A 76 8.20 1.31 -0.20
N GLU A 77 8.86 0.47 0.59
CA GLU A 77 8.80 -0.98 0.44
C GLU A 77 7.78 -1.59 1.41
N TYR A 78 7.06 -2.61 0.93
CA TYR A 78 6.12 -3.38 1.73
C TYR A 78 5.01 -2.54 2.39
N ALA A 79 4.54 -1.49 1.68
CA ALA A 79 3.28 -0.89 2.03
C ALA A 79 2.16 -1.91 1.80
N SER A 80 1.20 -2.02 2.71
CA SER A 80 0.16 -3.03 2.59
C SER A 80 -1.24 -2.48 2.81
N VAL A 81 -2.22 -3.16 2.19
CA VAL A 81 -3.64 -2.97 2.44
C VAL A 81 -4.13 -4.18 3.21
N VAL A 82 -4.75 -3.93 4.35
CA VAL A 82 -5.27 -4.94 5.25
C VAL A 82 -6.78 -4.84 5.34
N ALA A 83 -7.49 -5.92 5.02
CA ALA A 83 -8.92 -6.07 5.28
C ALA A 83 -9.12 -6.98 6.49
N THR A 84 -9.88 -6.52 7.48
CA THR A 84 -10.23 -7.27 8.68
C THR A 84 -11.74 -7.36 8.80
N ALA A 85 -12.25 -8.57 8.89
CA ALA A 85 -13.66 -8.89 9.04
C ALA A 85 -14.00 -9.15 10.51
N TYR A 86 -15.12 -8.61 10.97
CA TYR A 86 -15.61 -8.71 12.35
C TYR A 86 -17.05 -9.22 12.39
N ASN A 87 -17.36 -10.01 13.40
CA ASN A 87 -18.75 -10.42 13.71
C ASN A 87 -19.51 -9.34 14.50
N ASP A 88 -20.77 -9.61 14.84
CA ASP A 88 -21.67 -8.73 15.59
C ASP A 88 -21.18 -8.40 17.01
N LYS A 89 -20.23 -9.18 17.55
CA LYS A 89 -19.59 -8.95 18.87
C LYS A 89 -18.33 -8.13 18.76
N GLY A 90 -17.87 -7.81 17.53
CA GLY A 90 -16.61 -7.14 17.27
C GLY A 90 -15.37 -8.05 17.40
N GLU A 91 -15.55 -9.36 17.32
CA GLU A 91 -14.49 -10.34 17.26
C GLU A 91 -13.99 -10.46 15.80
N GLU A 92 -12.67 -10.55 15.60
CA GLU A 92 -12.07 -10.78 14.28
C GLU A 92 -12.38 -12.22 13.83
N ILE A 93 -12.96 -12.36 12.64
CA ILE A 93 -13.37 -13.65 12.06
C ILE A 93 -12.69 -13.95 10.72
N GLY A 94 -11.94 -13.01 10.18
CA GLY A 94 -11.16 -13.15 8.96
C GLY A 94 -10.25 -11.95 8.75
N LYS A 95 -9.10 -12.19 8.13
CA LYS A 95 -8.14 -11.15 7.79
C LYS A 95 -7.39 -11.51 6.52
N ALA A 96 -7.17 -10.53 5.67
CA ALA A 96 -6.30 -10.65 4.52
C ALA A 96 -5.45 -9.39 4.35
N GLU A 97 -4.30 -9.57 3.72
CA GLU A 97 -3.35 -8.51 3.42
C GLU A 97 -2.88 -8.65 1.97
N ASP A 98 -2.75 -7.51 1.28
CA ASP A 98 -2.02 -7.42 0.02
C ASP A 98 -0.84 -6.46 0.22
N SER A 99 0.39 -6.98 0.04
CA SER A 99 1.64 -6.26 0.29
C SER A 99 2.29 -5.85 -1.02
N ILE A 100 2.43 -4.55 -1.22
CA ILE A 100 3.06 -3.93 -2.39
C ILE A 100 4.56 -3.86 -2.17
N LYS A 101 5.36 -4.49 -3.04
CA LYS A 101 6.83 -4.53 -2.89
C LYS A 101 7.45 -3.15 -2.90
N VAL A 102 7.04 -2.27 -3.83
CA VAL A 102 7.52 -0.89 -3.92
C VAL A 102 6.40 0.03 -4.40
N ILE A 103 6.23 1.16 -3.74
CA ILE A 103 5.41 2.28 -4.21
C ILE A 103 6.30 3.52 -4.35
N LEU A 104 6.40 4.04 -5.57
CA LEU A 104 7.28 5.15 -5.91
C LEU A 104 6.71 6.49 -5.43
N PRO A 105 7.54 7.56 -5.35
CA PRO A 105 7.07 8.90 -5.03
C PRO A 105 5.91 9.35 -5.93
N GLY A 106 4.81 9.80 -5.33
CA GLY A 106 3.61 10.27 -6.01
C GLY A 106 2.76 9.18 -6.69
N GLU A 107 3.20 7.92 -6.67
CA GLU A 107 2.53 6.80 -7.34
C GLU A 107 1.21 6.44 -6.64
N GLN A 108 0.23 6.00 -7.45
CA GLN A 108 -0.95 5.28 -6.98
C GLN A 108 -0.88 3.84 -7.46
N VAL A 109 -1.20 2.91 -6.59
CA VAL A 109 -1.22 1.48 -6.90
C VAL A 109 -2.53 0.86 -6.43
N ALA A 110 -2.98 -0.15 -7.15
CA ALA A 110 -4.11 -0.97 -6.74
C ALA A 110 -3.63 -2.14 -5.88
N ALA A 111 -4.49 -2.57 -4.97
CA ALA A 111 -4.33 -3.73 -4.12
C ALA A 111 -5.63 -4.51 -4.08
N ALA A 112 -5.57 -5.83 -4.07
CA ALA A 112 -6.73 -6.69 -3.92
C ALA A 112 -6.34 -8.07 -3.37
N SER A 113 -7.18 -8.60 -2.50
CA SER A 113 -7.04 -9.93 -1.94
C SER A 113 -8.40 -10.40 -1.40
N PHE A 114 -8.42 -11.58 -0.79
CA PHE A 114 -9.63 -12.10 -0.14
C PHE A 114 -9.31 -12.68 1.23
N ALA A 115 -10.24 -12.52 2.17
CA ALA A 115 -10.18 -13.09 3.51
C ALA A 115 -11.18 -14.23 3.63
N LEU A 116 -10.70 -15.40 4.02
CA LEU A 116 -11.56 -16.51 4.43
C LEU A 116 -12.16 -16.18 5.79
N CYS A 117 -13.48 -16.32 5.93
CA CYS A 117 -14.18 -16.03 7.17
C CYS A 117 -14.91 -17.28 7.68
N ASP A 118 -14.91 -17.45 9.01
CA ASP A 118 -15.60 -18.58 9.65
C ASP A 118 -17.13 -18.43 9.65
N GLU A 119 -17.63 -17.21 9.50
CA GLU A 119 -19.04 -16.81 9.44
C GLU A 119 -19.21 -15.50 8.70
N LYS A 120 -20.45 -15.15 8.34
CA LYS A 120 -20.74 -13.90 7.64
C LYS A 120 -20.32 -12.67 8.46
N PRO A 121 -19.50 -11.78 7.92
CA PRO A 121 -19.07 -10.59 8.62
C PRO A 121 -20.21 -9.57 8.77
N ASP A 122 -20.29 -8.95 9.94
CA ASP A 122 -21.15 -7.80 10.22
C ASP A 122 -20.47 -6.49 9.81
N LYS A 123 -19.14 -6.47 9.85
CA LYS A 123 -18.31 -5.31 9.51
C LYS A 123 -16.98 -5.74 8.88
N VAL A 124 -16.54 -4.97 7.89
CA VAL A 124 -15.18 -5.08 7.33
C VAL A 124 -14.49 -3.73 7.46
N GLU A 125 -13.28 -3.72 7.96
CA GLU A 125 -12.40 -2.56 7.97
C GLU A 125 -11.25 -2.76 6.99
N ILE A 126 -11.00 -1.75 6.14
CA ILE A 126 -9.87 -1.74 5.22
C ILE A 126 -8.94 -0.62 5.64
N THR A 127 -7.69 -0.96 5.92
CA THR A 127 -6.66 -0.03 6.40
C THR A 127 -5.40 -0.15 5.55
N VAL A 128 -4.50 0.84 5.65
CA VAL A 128 -3.20 0.84 4.99
C VAL A 128 -2.08 0.92 6.01
N GLU A 129 -1.03 0.14 5.79
CA GLU A 129 0.25 0.23 6.50
C GLU A 129 1.31 0.78 5.55
N THR A 130 2.04 1.80 5.98
CA THR A 130 2.93 2.57 5.11
C THR A 130 4.15 1.78 4.62
N GLY A 131 4.60 0.77 5.36
CA GLY A 131 5.83 0.05 5.05
C GLY A 131 7.11 0.82 5.44
N TYR A 132 8.23 0.53 4.76
CA TYR A 132 9.55 1.08 5.08
C TYR A 132 9.95 2.15 4.07
N PRO A 133 10.36 3.35 4.50
CA PRO A 133 10.84 4.39 3.61
C PRO A 133 12.20 4.02 3.03
N ILE A 134 12.36 4.22 1.72
CA ILE A 134 13.61 4.00 0.97
C ILE A 134 13.87 5.16 0.02
N GLU A 135 15.12 5.33 -0.38
CA GLU A 135 15.47 6.26 -1.46
C GLU A 135 15.09 5.63 -2.81
N PRO A 136 14.33 6.34 -3.68
CA PRO A 136 14.01 5.83 -5.00
C PRO A 136 15.27 5.78 -5.87
N SER A 137 15.40 4.73 -6.68
CA SER A 137 16.47 4.57 -7.67
C SER A 137 15.91 4.46 -9.10
N ASP A 138 16.72 4.83 -10.09
CA ASP A 138 16.30 4.88 -11.50
C ASP A 138 16.01 3.49 -12.09
N ASP A 139 16.50 2.43 -11.47
CA ASP A 139 16.31 1.04 -11.86
C ASP A 139 15.06 0.39 -11.24
N MET A 140 14.35 1.09 -10.38
CA MET A 140 13.06 0.62 -9.85
C MET A 140 12.02 0.56 -10.95
N LEU A 141 11.36 -0.60 -11.06
CA LEU A 141 10.32 -0.80 -12.07
C LEU A 141 9.08 0.04 -11.77
N LYS A 142 8.46 0.50 -12.85
CA LYS A 142 7.20 1.24 -12.83
C LYS A 142 6.07 0.36 -13.36
N ALA A 143 4.85 0.59 -12.93
CA ALA A 143 3.69 -0.09 -13.52
C ALA A 143 3.63 0.11 -15.05
N SER A 144 4.10 1.26 -15.56
CA SER A 144 4.20 1.58 -16.99
C SER A 144 5.22 0.71 -17.78
N ASP A 145 6.09 -0.02 -17.10
CA ASP A 145 7.01 -0.97 -17.74
C ASP A 145 6.30 -2.25 -18.21
N PHE A 146 5.05 -2.41 -17.81
CA PHE A 146 4.20 -3.52 -18.19
C PHE A 146 3.02 -3.05 -19.03
N GLU A 147 2.66 -3.86 -20.01
CA GLU A 147 1.52 -3.61 -20.90
C GLU A 147 0.50 -4.76 -20.77
N ILE A 148 -0.71 -4.43 -20.33
CA ILE A 148 -1.83 -5.39 -20.30
C ILE A 148 -2.63 -5.25 -21.59
N LYS A 149 -2.95 -6.37 -22.23
CA LYS A 149 -3.66 -6.44 -23.50
C LYS A 149 -4.49 -7.70 -23.66
N ASP A 150 -5.30 -7.73 -24.72
CA ASP A 150 -6.13 -8.86 -25.10
C ASP A 150 -7.07 -9.31 -23.97
N LEU A 151 -7.62 -8.35 -23.20
CA LEU A 151 -8.58 -8.67 -22.14
C LEU A 151 -9.87 -9.21 -22.73
N GLU A 152 -10.29 -10.37 -22.26
CA GLU A 152 -11.50 -11.06 -22.69
C GLU A 152 -12.23 -11.64 -21.48
N GLU A 153 -13.53 -11.29 -21.34
CA GLU A 153 -14.41 -11.85 -20.32
C GLU A 153 -15.38 -12.85 -20.98
N LYS A 154 -15.42 -14.06 -20.46
CA LYS A 154 -16.29 -15.14 -20.95
C LYS A 154 -16.85 -15.98 -19.81
N ALA A 155 -18.05 -16.51 -20.04
CA ALA A 155 -18.55 -17.58 -19.18
C ALA A 155 -17.56 -18.76 -19.22
N SER A 156 -17.21 -19.27 -18.04
CA SER A 156 -16.40 -20.47 -17.92
C SER A 156 -17.20 -21.70 -18.34
N GLU A 157 -16.49 -22.78 -18.71
CA GLU A 157 -17.12 -24.10 -18.89
C GLU A 157 -17.64 -24.66 -17.56
N ASP A 158 -17.06 -24.22 -16.44
CA ASP A 158 -17.55 -24.51 -15.10
C ASP A 158 -18.77 -23.64 -14.76
N ALA A 159 -19.86 -24.27 -14.38
CA ALA A 159 -21.12 -23.59 -14.11
C ALA A 159 -20.97 -22.58 -12.92
N GLY A 160 -21.47 -21.36 -13.13
CA GLY A 160 -21.45 -20.32 -12.11
C GLY A 160 -20.16 -19.52 -12.02
N LEU A 161 -19.20 -19.70 -12.96
CA LEU A 161 -17.96 -18.95 -13.01
C LEU A 161 -17.86 -18.09 -14.28
N MET A 162 -17.19 -16.95 -14.14
CA MET A 162 -16.75 -16.10 -15.25
C MET A 162 -15.23 -16.08 -15.28
N ALA A 163 -14.65 -16.25 -16.46
CA ALA A 163 -13.21 -16.13 -16.68
C ALA A 163 -12.89 -14.77 -17.29
N ILE A 164 -11.95 -14.04 -16.69
CA ILE A 164 -11.32 -12.88 -17.33
C ILE A 164 -9.88 -13.29 -17.64
N LYS A 165 -9.53 -13.23 -18.92
CA LYS A 165 -8.21 -13.59 -19.43
C LYS A 165 -7.56 -12.39 -20.05
N GLY A 166 -6.23 -12.39 -20.06
CA GLY A 166 -5.45 -11.35 -20.71
C GLY A 166 -4.01 -11.76 -20.89
N LYS A 167 -3.24 -10.83 -21.46
CA LYS A 167 -1.80 -10.96 -21.60
C LYS A 167 -1.12 -9.78 -20.93
N ILE A 168 0.04 -10.03 -20.38
CA ILE A 168 0.96 -9.02 -19.88
C ILE A 168 2.28 -9.11 -20.65
N LYS A 169 2.82 -7.96 -21.05
CA LYS A 169 4.14 -7.85 -21.61
C LYS A 169 5.05 -7.08 -20.68
N ASN A 170 6.23 -7.63 -20.40
CA ASN A 170 7.29 -6.95 -19.70
C ASN A 170 8.12 -6.13 -20.71
N ASN A 171 7.92 -4.82 -20.75
CA ASN A 171 8.67 -3.90 -21.61
C ASN A 171 9.96 -3.40 -20.97
N SER A 172 10.28 -3.82 -19.74
CA SER A 172 11.53 -3.50 -19.05
C SER A 172 12.69 -4.37 -19.53
N SER A 173 13.90 -4.07 -19.08
CA SER A 173 15.10 -4.85 -19.32
C SER A 173 15.42 -5.86 -18.20
N VAL A 174 14.49 -6.07 -17.26
CA VAL A 174 14.68 -6.89 -16.05
C VAL A 174 13.68 -8.04 -16.04
N ASP A 175 14.17 -9.26 -15.83
CA ASP A 175 13.32 -10.44 -15.62
C ASP A 175 12.58 -10.34 -14.29
N ARG A 176 11.36 -10.89 -14.24
CA ARG A 176 10.52 -10.93 -13.04
C ARG A 176 10.13 -12.34 -12.70
N ASP A 177 10.43 -12.73 -11.46
CA ASP A 177 10.01 -14.03 -10.95
C ASP A 177 8.49 -14.09 -10.79
N MET A 178 7.88 -12.99 -10.38
CA MET A 178 6.42 -12.87 -10.20
C MET A 178 5.98 -11.42 -10.46
N VAL A 179 4.86 -11.29 -11.18
CA VAL A 179 4.17 -10.00 -11.42
C VAL A 179 2.71 -10.19 -11.07
N ASP A 180 2.24 -9.41 -10.09
CA ASP A 180 0.87 -9.47 -9.63
C ASP A 180 -0.05 -8.63 -10.53
N ILE A 181 -1.19 -9.18 -10.89
CA ILE A 181 -2.23 -8.56 -11.71
C ILE A 181 -3.45 -8.31 -10.83
N ILE A 182 -3.78 -7.05 -10.64
CA ILE A 182 -4.85 -6.62 -9.75
C ILE A 182 -6.06 -6.20 -10.57
N PHE A 183 -7.22 -6.71 -10.20
CA PHE A 183 -8.53 -6.37 -10.77
C PHE A 183 -9.33 -5.56 -9.75
N LEU A 184 -9.80 -4.40 -10.14
CA LEU A 184 -10.75 -3.61 -9.35
C LEU A 184 -12.09 -3.55 -10.09
N PHE A 185 -13.12 -4.11 -9.52
CA PHE A 185 -14.47 -4.11 -10.08
C PHE A 185 -15.25 -2.91 -9.57
N ARG A 186 -15.88 -2.17 -10.49
CA ARG A 186 -16.55 -0.91 -10.16
C ARG A 186 -18.04 -0.92 -10.56
N LYS A 187 -18.85 -0.33 -9.69
CA LYS A 187 -20.25 -0.01 -9.95
C LYS A 187 -20.51 1.43 -9.58
N ASP A 188 -21.18 2.18 -10.47
CA ASP A 188 -21.41 3.63 -10.29
C ASP A 188 -20.13 4.41 -9.96
N GLY A 189 -18.99 4.00 -10.55
CA GLY A 189 -17.67 4.60 -10.36
C GLY A 189 -16.97 4.25 -9.04
N LYS A 190 -17.56 3.44 -8.16
CA LYS A 190 -16.98 3.03 -6.88
C LYS A 190 -16.46 1.59 -6.95
N ILE A 191 -15.36 1.31 -6.26
CA ILE A 191 -14.89 -0.05 -6.07
C ILE A 191 -15.94 -0.82 -5.28
N VAL A 192 -16.39 -1.95 -5.82
CA VAL A 192 -17.33 -2.87 -5.13
C VAL A 192 -16.61 -4.10 -4.59
N TYR A 193 -15.53 -4.53 -5.23
CA TYR A 193 -14.58 -5.53 -4.74
C TYR A 193 -13.33 -5.54 -5.64
N GLY A 194 -12.35 -6.32 -5.27
CA GLY A 194 -11.16 -6.61 -6.07
C GLY A 194 -10.82 -8.08 -6.07
N ASP A 195 -9.98 -8.48 -7.00
CA ASP A 195 -9.41 -9.82 -7.10
C ASP A 195 -8.01 -9.74 -7.70
N SER A 196 -7.21 -10.77 -7.56
CA SER A 196 -5.83 -10.77 -8.06
C SER A 196 -5.42 -12.13 -8.64
N THR A 197 -4.46 -12.09 -9.52
CA THR A 197 -3.73 -13.23 -10.05
C THR A 197 -2.27 -12.82 -10.30
N TYR A 198 -1.44 -13.73 -10.75
CA TYR A 198 -0.03 -13.42 -11.03
C TYR A 198 0.46 -14.13 -12.27
N VAL A 199 1.57 -13.63 -12.81
CA VAL A 199 2.36 -14.30 -13.85
C VAL A 199 3.75 -14.55 -13.32
N GLU A 200 4.21 -15.81 -13.39
CA GLU A 200 5.54 -16.20 -12.95
C GLU A 200 6.54 -16.20 -14.11
N ASN A 201 7.81 -15.97 -13.78
CA ASN A 201 8.96 -16.10 -14.70
C ASN A 201 8.80 -15.26 -15.99
N LEU A 202 8.38 -14.01 -15.86
CA LEU A 202 8.19 -13.11 -16.99
C LEU A 202 9.50 -12.41 -17.36
N GLY A 203 10.20 -12.92 -18.36
CA GLY A 203 11.47 -12.40 -18.86
C GLY A 203 11.36 -11.00 -19.46
N ALA A 204 12.49 -10.32 -19.55
CA ALA A 204 12.59 -9.01 -20.21
C ALA A 204 12.14 -9.07 -21.67
N GLY A 205 11.16 -8.26 -22.04
CA GLY A 205 10.54 -8.24 -23.38
C GLY A 205 9.56 -9.37 -23.66
N GLU A 206 9.34 -10.31 -22.75
CA GLU A 206 8.45 -11.45 -22.92
C GLU A 206 6.98 -11.11 -22.63
N GLU A 207 6.09 -11.98 -23.10
CA GLU A 207 4.65 -11.95 -22.83
C GLU A 207 4.26 -13.18 -22.01
N GLY A 208 3.40 -12.95 -20.99
CA GLY A 208 2.76 -13.97 -20.19
C GLY A 208 1.24 -13.91 -20.34
N GLU A 209 0.57 -15.03 -20.14
CA GLU A 209 -0.89 -15.10 -20.09
C GLU A 209 -1.34 -15.17 -18.63
N PHE A 210 -2.47 -14.52 -18.33
CA PHE A 210 -3.09 -14.59 -17.01
C PHE A 210 -4.60 -14.81 -17.13
N ALA A 211 -5.17 -15.34 -16.06
CA ALA A 211 -6.62 -15.45 -15.92
C ALA A 211 -7.02 -15.37 -14.46
N ILE A 212 -8.21 -14.80 -14.21
CA ILE A 212 -8.94 -15.00 -12.97
C ILE A 212 -10.23 -15.74 -13.25
N MET A 213 -10.66 -16.49 -12.25
CA MET A 213 -11.96 -17.17 -12.24
C MET A 213 -12.79 -16.54 -11.14
N LYS A 214 -13.79 -15.75 -11.51
CA LYS A 214 -14.63 -15.08 -10.55
C LYS A 214 -15.98 -15.79 -10.39
N SER A 215 -16.47 -15.85 -9.16
CA SER A 215 -17.80 -16.37 -8.89
C SER A 215 -18.88 -15.41 -9.39
N THR A 216 -20.04 -15.96 -9.81
CA THR A 216 -21.21 -15.19 -10.22
C THR A 216 -22.08 -14.75 -9.07
N ASP A 217 -21.77 -15.15 -7.83
CA ASP A 217 -22.42 -14.72 -6.59
C ASP A 217 -21.88 -13.40 -6.03
N LEU A 218 -20.73 -12.93 -6.56
CA LEU A 218 -20.22 -11.59 -6.27
C LEU A 218 -21.10 -10.51 -6.93
N PRO A 219 -21.13 -9.28 -6.39
CA PRO A 219 -21.96 -8.20 -6.93
C PRO A 219 -21.73 -7.91 -8.41
N GLU A 220 -22.78 -7.52 -9.11
CA GLU A 220 -22.67 -6.97 -10.46
C GLU A 220 -21.81 -5.70 -10.48
N TYR A 221 -21.07 -5.52 -11.55
CA TYR A 221 -20.23 -4.33 -11.82
C TYR A 221 -20.52 -3.77 -13.22
N ASP A 222 -20.19 -2.52 -13.41
CA ASP A 222 -20.34 -1.84 -14.71
C ASP A 222 -19.07 -1.97 -15.56
N ASN A 223 -17.92 -1.97 -14.91
CA ASN A 223 -16.60 -2.12 -15.52
C ASN A 223 -15.59 -2.66 -14.51
N TYR A 224 -14.42 -3.04 -15.02
CA TYR A 224 -13.27 -3.37 -14.19
C TYR A 224 -12.01 -2.70 -14.73
N GLU A 225 -11.10 -2.41 -13.85
CA GLU A 225 -9.76 -1.92 -14.13
C GLU A 225 -8.76 -3.04 -13.85
N VAL A 226 -7.73 -3.15 -14.70
CA VAL A 226 -6.65 -4.11 -14.52
C VAL A 226 -5.34 -3.35 -14.43
N SER A 227 -4.57 -3.63 -13.40
CA SER A 227 -3.28 -3.00 -13.16
C SER A 227 -2.24 -4.01 -12.72
N VAL A 228 -0.98 -3.58 -12.72
CA VAL A 228 0.16 -4.39 -12.27
C VAL A 228 0.63 -3.87 -10.93
N SER A 229 0.76 -4.77 -9.97
CA SER A 229 1.53 -4.57 -8.75
C SER A 229 2.90 -5.24 -8.92
N LYS A 230 3.98 -4.58 -8.48
CA LYS A 230 5.37 -4.96 -8.85
C LYS A 230 6.24 -5.11 -7.60
#